data_991955217b16a00a62aff1126aa89a0e
#
_entry.id   991955217b16a00a62aff1126aa89a0e
#
_cell.length_a   1.000
_cell.length_b   1.000
_cell.length_c   1.000
_cell.angle_alpha   90.00
_cell.angle_beta   90.00
_cell.angle_gamma   90.00
#
_symmetry.space_group_name_H-M   'P 1'
#
loop_
_entity.id
_entity.type
_entity.pdbx_description
1 polymer ?
#
loop_
_entity_poly.entity_id
_entity_poly.type
_entity_poly.pdbx_seq_one_letter_code
_entity_poly.pdbx_strand_id
1 'polypeptide(L)'
;MKYIEFEEIDSTNTYIHDHYQELDDDTIVRAHYQTHGRGRSNHIWEADKNEQLLFSYYMKQNVDPLKVSAIMAYAIVTVLRMKQINAFIKWPNDIYINNQKIAGILVETIYESTLQGIIIG
;
A
#
# COMPACT_ATOMS: atom_id res chain seq x y z
N MET A 1 13.57 -2.21 10.10
CA MET A 1 12.76 -1.60 9.02
C MET A 1 13.66 -0.77 8.12
N LYS A 2 13.61 -1.00 6.83
CA LYS A 2 14.34 -0.24 5.82
C LYS A 2 13.40 0.73 5.12
N TYR A 3 13.88 1.92 4.82
CA TYR A 3 13.07 2.99 4.20
C TYR A 3 13.75 3.49 2.94
N ILE A 4 13.02 3.48 1.83
CA ILE A 4 13.46 3.96 0.52
C ILE A 4 12.48 5.03 0.05
N GLU A 5 12.98 6.17 -0.38
CA GLU A 5 12.15 7.31 -0.79
C GLU A 5 12.52 7.82 -2.19
N PHE A 6 11.48 8.10 -2.98
CA PHE A 6 11.61 8.65 -4.32
C PHE A 6 10.80 9.94 -4.45
N GLU A 7 11.34 10.93 -5.13
CA GLU A 7 10.58 12.10 -5.54
C GLU A 7 9.49 11.71 -6.56
N GLU A 8 9.84 10.87 -7.53
CA GLU A 8 8.95 10.40 -8.57
C GLU A 8 9.33 8.98 -8.98
N ILE A 9 8.32 8.13 -9.16
CA ILE A 9 8.47 6.76 -9.65
C ILE A 9 7.18 6.36 -10.37
N ASP A 10 7.20 5.28 -11.14
CA ASP A 10 5.99 4.75 -11.77
C ASP A 10 4.97 4.28 -10.72
N SER A 11 5.37 3.37 -9.84
CA SER A 11 4.54 2.84 -8.75
C SER A 11 5.43 2.23 -7.67
N THR A 12 5.12 2.51 -6.41
CA THR A 12 5.84 1.92 -5.27
C THR A 12 5.65 0.41 -5.21
N ASN A 13 4.46 -0.11 -5.53
CA ASN A 13 4.22 -1.55 -5.65
C ASN A 13 5.06 -2.18 -6.78
N THR A 14 5.08 -1.55 -7.94
CA THR A 14 5.85 -2.03 -9.09
C THR A 14 7.34 -2.04 -8.78
N TYR A 15 7.85 -1.02 -8.11
CA TYR A 15 9.25 -0.99 -7.70
C TYR A 15 9.61 -2.21 -6.83
N ILE A 16 8.81 -2.52 -5.83
CA ILE A 16 9.05 -3.68 -4.97
C ILE A 16 9.00 -4.97 -5.79
N HIS A 17 7.99 -5.11 -6.65
CA HIS A 17 7.84 -6.29 -7.50
C HIS A 17 9.08 -6.53 -8.38
N ASP A 18 9.65 -5.48 -8.93
CA ASP A 18 10.81 -5.58 -9.83
C ASP A 18 12.14 -5.76 -9.09
N HIS A 19 12.22 -5.40 -7.80
CA HIS A 19 13.46 -5.40 -7.02
C HIS A 19 13.42 -6.26 -5.76
N TYR A 20 12.37 -7.06 -5.54
CA TYR A 20 12.15 -7.78 -4.27
C TYR A 20 13.33 -8.68 -3.87
N GLN A 21 14.09 -9.22 -4.83
CA GLN A 21 15.25 -10.06 -4.53
C GLN A 21 16.37 -9.31 -3.81
N GLU A 22 16.47 -7.99 -4.05
CA GLU A 22 17.49 -7.11 -3.47
C GLU A 22 17.00 -6.43 -2.18
N LEU A 23 15.70 -6.50 -1.90
CA LEU A 23 15.09 -5.85 -0.75
C LEU A 23 15.11 -6.72 0.49
N ASP A 24 15.37 -6.12 1.62
CA ASP A 24 15.26 -6.78 2.92
C ASP A 24 13.77 -6.98 3.28
N ASP A 25 13.52 -7.94 4.17
CA ASP A 25 12.24 -8.03 4.86
C ASP A 25 11.97 -6.72 5.62
N ASP A 26 10.69 -6.35 5.77
CA ASP A 26 10.32 -5.15 6.50
C ASP A 26 10.85 -3.86 5.83
N THR A 27 10.63 -3.72 4.51
CA THR A 27 11.02 -2.54 3.74
C THR A 27 9.80 -1.69 3.38
N ILE A 28 9.91 -0.36 3.58
CA ILE A 28 8.94 0.62 3.10
C ILE A 28 9.53 1.36 1.91
N VAL A 29 8.76 1.45 0.84
CA VAL A 29 9.06 2.27 -0.33
C VAL A 29 8.02 3.37 -0.44
N ARG A 30 8.45 4.62 -0.41
CA ARG A 30 7.59 5.81 -0.51
C ARG A 30 7.89 6.60 -1.77
N ALA A 31 6.87 7.22 -2.35
CA ALA A 31 7.03 8.19 -3.44
C ALA A 31 6.25 9.46 -3.13
N HIS A 32 6.79 10.61 -3.56
CA HIS A 32 6.07 11.88 -3.52
C HIS A 32 5.11 12.02 -4.70
N TYR A 33 5.38 11.30 -5.79
CA TYR A 33 4.52 11.23 -6.97
C TYR A 33 4.68 9.89 -7.68
N GLN A 34 3.55 9.32 -8.12
CA GLN A 34 3.52 8.13 -8.97
C GLN A 34 2.95 8.47 -10.34
N THR A 35 3.68 8.13 -11.40
CA THR A 35 3.23 8.35 -12.79
C THR A 35 2.25 7.28 -13.25
N HIS A 36 2.27 6.09 -12.64
CA HIS A 36 1.44 4.93 -12.99
C HIS A 36 0.93 4.22 -11.74
N GLY A 37 0.34 4.99 -10.81
CA GLY A 37 -0.27 4.43 -9.61
C GLY A 37 -1.39 3.46 -9.96
N ARG A 38 -1.48 2.34 -9.24
CA ARG A 38 -2.43 1.26 -9.51
C ARG A 38 -3.36 1.00 -8.35
N GLY A 39 -4.62 0.74 -8.67
CA GLY A 39 -5.61 0.17 -7.79
C GLY A 39 -5.91 -1.28 -8.18
N ARG A 40 -6.92 -1.89 -7.55
CA ARG A 40 -7.39 -3.23 -7.90
C ARG A 40 -7.99 -3.24 -9.31
N SER A 41 -7.95 -4.42 -9.96
CA SER A 41 -8.61 -4.67 -11.25
C SER A 41 -8.18 -3.68 -12.35
N ASN A 42 -6.88 -3.37 -12.40
CA ASN A 42 -6.29 -2.42 -13.36
C ASN A 42 -6.84 -0.98 -13.27
N HIS A 43 -7.49 -0.63 -12.17
CA HIS A 43 -7.86 0.76 -11.92
C HIS A 43 -6.59 1.61 -11.74
N ILE A 44 -6.64 2.84 -12.18
CA ILE A 44 -5.57 3.82 -12.02
C ILE A 44 -5.77 4.53 -10.68
N TRP A 45 -4.70 4.66 -9.90
CA TRP A 45 -4.67 5.53 -8.74
C TRP A 45 -3.97 6.83 -9.09
N GLU A 46 -4.71 7.92 -9.09
CA GLU A 46 -4.20 9.26 -9.41
C GLU A 46 -4.04 10.09 -8.14
N ALA A 47 -2.93 10.81 -8.09
CA ALA A 47 -2.64 11.75 -7.01
C ALA A 47 -1.79 12.88 -7.54
N ASP A 48 -2.07 14.11 -7.12
CA ASP A 48 -1.22 15.24 -7.43
C ASP A 48 0.10 15.17 -6.64
N LYS A 49 1.15 15.80 -7.18
CA LYS A 49 2.47 15.78 -6.56
C LYS A 49 2.42 16.36 -5.14
N ASN A 50 3.02 15.63 -4.19
CA ASN A 50 3.15 16.04 -2.79
C ASN A 50 1.83 16.25 -2.03
N GLU A 51 0.71 15.78 -2.55
CA GLU A 51 -0.60 15.96 -1.90
C GLU A 51 -1.12 14.70 -1.21
N GLN A 52 -0.49 13.54 -1.46
CA GLN A 52 -0.91 12.27 -0.89
C GLN A 52 0.26 11.49 -0.31
N LEU A 53 -0.05 10.63 0.63
CA LEU A 53 0.90 9.66 1.16
C LEU A 53 0.83 8.41 0.29
N LEU A 54 1.86 8.19 -0.51
CA LEU A 54 1.98 7.06 -1.42
C LEU A 54 3.13 6.18 -0.96
N PHE A 55 2.82 4.99 -0.48
CA PHE A 55 3.86 4.07 -0.04
C PHE A 55 3.44 2.61 -0.20
N SER A 56 4.43 1.73 -0.23
CA SER A 56 4.24 0.29 -0.19
C SER A 56 5.15 -0.32 0.88
N TYR A 57 4.60 -1.28 1.61
CA TYR A 57 5.33 -2.07 2.60
C TYR A 57 5.56 -3.47 2.05
N TYR A 58 6.80 -3.93 2.11
CA TYR A 58 7.21 -5.27 1.67
C TYR A 58 7.54 -6.16 2.87
N MET A 59 6.97 -7.36 2.88
CA MET A 59 7.23 -8.35 3.91
C MET A 59 7.43 -9.74 3.29
N LYS A 60 8.42 -10.48 3.79
CA LYS A 60 8.76 -11.85 3.34
C LYS A 60 8.04 -12.94 4.14
N GLN A 61 6.88 -12.64 4.68
CA GLN A 61 6.11 -13.57 5.50
C GLN A 61 5.00 -14.24 4.69
N ASN A 62 4.73 -15.50 5.00
CA ASN A 62 3.63 -16.24 4.41
C ASN A 62 2.36 -16.03 5.24
N VAL A 63 1.58 -15.03 4.87
CA VAL A 63 0.30 -14.71 5.50
C VAL A 63 -0.79 -14.55 4.43
N ASP A 64 -2.04 -14.70 4.84
CA ASP A 64 -3.18 -14.54 3.96
C ASP A 64 -3.31 -13.05 3.50
N PRO A 65 -3.21 -12.76 2.20
CA PRO A 65 -3.30 -11.38 1.69
C PRO A 65 -4.59 -10.66 2.09
N LEU A 66 -5.71 -11.38 2.16
CA LEU A 66 -6.99 -10.79 2.57
C LEU A 66 -6.98 -10.34 4.03
N LYS A 67 -6.36 -11.13 4.90
CA LYS A 67 -6.18 -10.76 6.32
C LYS A 67 -5.24 -9.55 6.45
N VAL A 68 -4.19 -9.51 5.67
CA VAL A 68 -3.24 -8.39 5.65
C VAL A 68 -3.93 -7.10 5.23
N SER A 69 -4.76 -7.14 4.19
CA SER A 69 -5.55 -6.00 3.75
C SER A 69 -6.48 -5.49 4.86
N ALA A 70 -7.18 -6.39 5.54
CA ALA A 70 -8.06 -6.04 6.64
C ALA A 70 -7.31 -5.44 7.84
N ILE A 71 -6.16 -5.98 8.19
CA ILE A 71 -5.32 -5.47 9.29
C ILE A 71 -4.83 -4.06 8.95
N MET A 72 -4.37 -3.84 7.73
CA MET A 72 -3.90 -2.52 7.30
C MET A 72 -5.04 -1.50 7.31
N ALA A 73 -6.22 -1.87 6.81
CA ALA A 73 -7.40 -1.00 6.86
C ALA A 73 -7.76 -0.62 8.30
N TYR A 74 -7.77 -1.59 9.21
CA TYR A 74 -8.02 -1.36 10.62
C TYR A 74 -6.97 -0.44 11.26
N ALA A 75 -5.70 -0.63 10.95
CA ALA A 75 -4.61 0.22 11.44
C ALA A 75 -4.78 1.67 10.98
N ILE A 76 -5.08 1.90 9.71
CA ILE A 76 -5.30 3.25 9.16
C ILE A 76 -6.48 3.93 9.87
N VAL A 77 -7.62 3.25 9.97
CA VAL A 77 -8.80 3.80 10.65
C VAL A 77 -8.52 4.09 12.12
N THR A 78 -7.77 3.22 12.79
CA THR A 78 -7.40 3.42 14.20
C THR A 78 -6.57 4.70 14.37
N VAL A 79 -5.54 4.90 13.55
CA VAL A 79 -4.70 6.11 13.59
C VAL A 79 -5.53 7.37 13.33
N LEU A 80 -6.42 7.33 12.34
CA LEU A 80 -7.28 8.48 12.01
C LEU A 80 -8.24 8.81 13.16
N ARG A 81 -8.84 7.78 13.78
CA ARG A 81 -9.74 7.98 14.93
C ARG A 81 -9.01 8.51 16.17
N MET A 82 -7.77 8.12 16.38
CA MET A 82 -6.94 8.71 17.45
C MET A 82 -6.70 10.20 17.24
N LYS A 83 -6.78 10.68 16.00
CA LYS A 83 -6.70 12.10 15.64
C LYS A 83 -8.08 12.77 15.52
N GLN A 84 -9.13 12.13 16.06
CA GLN A 84 -10.52 12.62 16.04
C GLN A 84 -11.11 12.74 14.62
N ILE A 85 -10.60 11.97 13.67
CA ILE A 85 -11.12 11.86 12.31
C ILE A 85 -12.02 10.64 12.24
N ASN A 86 -13.31 10.83 11.90
CA ASN A 86 -14.27 9.74 11.84
C ASN A 86 -14.17 8.98 10.52
N ALA A 87 -13.17 8.12 10.42
CA ALA A 87 -12.95 7.26 9.28
C ALA A 87 -13.60 5.88 9.49
N PHE A 88 -14.00 5.24 8.39
CA PHE A 88 -14.53 3.88 8.41
C PHE A 88 -14.05 3.07 7.21
N ILE A 89 -14.12 1.75 7.36
CA ILE A 89 -13.70 0.81 6.33
C ILE A 89 -14.88 0.50 5.42
N LYS A 90 -14.68 0.67 4.12
CA LYS A 90 -15.53 0.04 3.11
C LYS A 90 -14.81 -1.23 2.64
N TRP A 91 -15.33 -2.36 3.08
CA TRP A 91 -14.74 -3.66 2.81
C TRP A 91 -14.54 -3.91 1.30
N PRO A 92 -13.41 -4.52 0.88
CA PRO A 92 -12.36 -5.10 1.73
C PRO A 92 -11.15 -4.18 1.96
N ASN A 93 -11.00 -3.06 1.27
CA ASN A 93 -9.72 -2.38 1.15
C ASN A 93 -9.78 -0.86 1.01
N ASP A 94 -10.93 -0.26 1.23
CA ASP A 94 -11.11 1.19 1.06
C ASP A 94 -11.41 1.87 2.40
N ILE A 95 -10.89 3.08 2.57
CA ILE A 95 -11.13 3.92 3.74
C ILE A 95 -11.92 5.15 3.30
N TYR A 96 -13.00 5.44 4.01
CA TYR A 96 -13.91 6.54 3.72
C TYR A 96 -14.05 7.51 4.88
N ILE A 97 -14.24 8.79 4.56
CA ILE A 97 -14.68 9.86 5.47
C ILE A 97 -15.82 10.58 4.76
N ASN A 98 -16.99 10.72 5.41
CA ASN A 98 -18.15 11.44 4.86
C ASN A 98 -18.50 11.04 3.41
N ASN A 99 -18.58 9.75 3.14
CA ASN A 99 -18.87 9.18 1.81
C ASN A 99 -17.81 9.45 0.74
N GLN A 100 -16.63 9.95 1.14
CA GLN A 100 -15.50 10.14 0.23
C GLN A 100 -14.40 9.14 0.52
N LYS A 101 -13.89 8.48 -0.51
CA LYS A 101 -12.74 7.60 -0.41
C LYS A 101 -11.48 8.43 -0.19
N ILE A 102 -10.80 8.19 0.94
CA ILE A 102 -9.58 8.90 1.31
C ILE A 102 -8.32 8.04 1.21
N ALA A 103 -8.47 6.72 1.19
CA ALA A 103 -7.36 5.79 1.05
C ALA A 103 -7.83 4.50 0.39
N GLY A 104 -6.93 3.87 -0.33
CA GLY A 104 -7.10 2.55 -0.90
C GLY A 104 -5.90 1.68 -0.57
N ILE A 105 -6.12 0.39 -0.42
CA ILE A 105 -5.08 -0.59 -0.11
C ILE A 105 -5.03 -1.61 -1.24
N LEU A 106 -3.85 -1.79 -1.82
CA LEU A 106 -3.59 -2.79 -2.85
C LEU A 106 -2.58 -3.80 -2.31
N VAL A 107 -3.04 -5.02 -2.04
CA VAL A 107 -2.16 -6.11 -1.61
C VAL A 107 -1.85 -7.00 -2.81
N GLU A 108 -0.57 -7.19 -3.07
CA GLU A 108 -0.08 -8.07 -4.13
C GLU A 108 0.87 -9.11 -3.55
N THR A 109 0.94 -10.27 -4.18
CA THR A 109 1.84 -11.35 -3.79
C THR A 109 2.87 -11.60 -4.88
N ILE A 110 4.07 -11.98 -4.47
CA ILE A 110 5.16 -12.35 -5.39
C ILE A 110 5.38 -13.84 -5.27
N TYR A 111 5.18 -14.57 -6.37
CA TYR A 111 5.37 -16.02 -6.46
C TYR A 111 6.47 -16.39 -7.46
N GLU A 112 7.37 -17.31 -7.02
CA GLU A 112 8.31 -18.03 -7.86
C GLU A 112 8.32 -19.48 -7.38
N SER A 113 7.52 -20.38 -7.81
CA SER A 113 7.33 -21.71 -7.23
C SER A 113 6.72 -21.67 -5.82
N THR A 114 7.17 -20.77 -4.96
CA THR A 114 6.65 -20.51 -3.62
C THR A 114 6.44 -19.00 -3.42
N LEU A 115 5.70 -18.63 -2.38
CA LEU A 115 5.49 -17.23 -2.02
C LEU A 115 6.82 -16.59 -1.59
N GLN A 116 7.23 -15.55 -2.30
CA GLN A 116 8.46 -14.80 -2.02
C GLN A 116 8.21 -13.60 -1.12
N GLY A 117 7.03 -13.06 -1.14
CA GLY A 117 6.68 -11.92 -0.32
C GLY A 117 5.31 -11.33 -0.64
N ILE A 118 4.90 -10.39 0.20
CA ILE A 118 3.66 -9.65 0.10
C ILE A 118 3.97 -8.17 0.03
N ILE A 119 3.31 -7.48 -0.89
CA ILE A 119 3.39 -6.05 -1.07
C ILE A 119 2.06 -5.44 -0.61
N ILE A 120 2.11 -4.45 0.27
CA ILE A 120 0.94 -3.74 0.79
C ILE A 120 1.07 -2.27 0.39
N GLY A 121 0.40 -1.89 -0.68
CA GLY A 121 0.41 -0.53 -1.19
C GLY A 121 -0.82 0.27 -0.83
#